data_cda07aa2ba62876bc1e79d7f72c3891b
#
_entry.id   cda07aa2ba62876bc1e79d7f72c3891b
#
_cell.length_a   1.000
_cell.length_b   1.000
_cell.length_c   1.000
_cell.angle_alpha   90.00
_cell.angle_beta   90.00
_cell.angle_gamma   90.00
#
_symmetry.space_group_name_H-M   'P 1'
#
loop_
_entity.id
_entity.type
_entity.pdbx_description
1 polymer ?
#
loop_
_entity_poly.entity_id
_entity_poly.type
_entity_poly.pdbx_seq_one_letter_code
_entity_poly.pdbx_strand_id
1 'polypeptide(L)'
;MAFEIFVSLRHLKAKREQKFISLNTWISIGGVALGVMALIVVIAVMSGFGKDLRDKILGTNSHIVVTNITRSGMDNFEFVLKKIIEVKGVKAASPFILNQVMLTFGGNSSGVVVRGVDPNREAMVSDLEKNMIRGDIGVLRKNKNVASGPYREKIILGKELAHKLGVQMDDAVSMVCLLYTSDAADEL
;
A
#
# COMPACT_ATOMS: atom_id res chain seq x y z
N MET A 1 34.14 19.56 -30.30
CA MET A 1 33.96 18.28 -29.59
C MET A 1 34.56 17.05 -30.29
N ALA A 2 34.38 16.85 -31.61
CA ALA A 2 34.97 15.68 -32.27
C ALA A 2 36.50 15.69 -32.35
N PHE A 3 37.12 16.88 -32.52
CA PHE A 3 38.57 17.01 -32.64
C PHE A 3 39.27 16.76 -31.29
N GLU A 4 38.71 17.25 -30.22
CA GLU A 4 39.27 17.08 -28.86
C GLU A 4 39.28 15.61 -28.45
N ILE A 5 38.19 14.87 -28.76
CA ILE A 5 38.09 13.44 -28.48
C ILE A 5 39.11 12.67 -29.33
N PHE A 6 39.29 13.03 -30.60
CA PHE A 6 40.27 12.39 -31.50
C PHE A 6 41.70 12.62 -31.01
N VAL A 7 42.05 13.82 -30.61
CA VAL A 7 43.38 14.14 -30.08
C VAL A 7 43.64 13.42 -28.76
N SER A 8 42.64 13.37 -27.85
CA SER A 8 42.73 12.66 -26.56
C SER A 8 42.95 11.16 -26.77
N LEU A 9 42.20 10.52 -27.66
CA LEU A 9 42.36 9.08 -27.99
C LEU A 9 43.72 8.78 -28.61
N ARG A 10 44.22 9.67 -29.48
CA ARG A 10 45.54 9.53 -30.09
C ARG A 10 46.66 9.69 -29.10
N HIS A 11 46.55 10.58 -28.11
CA HIS A 11 47.48 10.73 -27.02
C HIS A 11 47.52 9.53 -26.06
N LEU A 12 46.36 8.95 -25.76
CA LEU A 12 46.24 7.72 -24.99
C LEU A 12 46.91 6.53 -25.65
N LYS A 13 46.90 6.50 -27.03
CA LYS A 13 47.45 5.41 -27.85
C LYS A 13 48.91 5.62 -28.29
N ALA A 14 49.48 6.78 -28.01
CA ALA A 14 50.86 7.11 -28.37
C ALA A 14 51.84 6.23 -27.56
N LYS A 15 52.59 5.42 -28.29
CA LYS A 15 53.61 4.48 -27.85
C LYS A 15 54.73 5.24 -27.09
N ARG A 16 54.64 5.34 -25.79
CA ARG A 16 55.79 5.74 -24.96
C ARG A 16 56.25 4.56 -24.17
N GLU A 17 57.54 4.44 -23.98
CA GLU A 17 58.24 3.30 -23.34
C GLU A 17 57.91 3.07 -21.87
N GLN A 18 56.99 3.81 -21.27
CA GLN A 18 56.59 3.68 -19.89
C GLN A 18 55.23 2.98 -19.76
N LYS A 19 55.27 1.65 -19.79
CA LYS A 19 54.11 0.76 -19.56
C LYS A 19 53.36 1.07 -18.24
N PHE A 20 54.03 1.59 -17.25
CA PHE A 20 53.49 1.97 -15.95
C PHE A 20 52.49 3.13 -16.00
N ILE A 21 52.73 4.16 -16.83
CA ILE A 21 51.87 5.32 -16.92
C ILE A 21 50.55 4.94 -17.62
N SER A 22 50.64 4.09 -18.64
CA SER A 22 49.44 3.59 -19.33
C SER A 22 48.58 2.71 -18.40
N LEU A 23 49.18 1.85 -17.59
CA LEU A 23 48.48 1.00 -16.65
C LEU A 23 47.73 1.84 -15.60
N ASN A 24 48.41 2.84 -15.02
CA ASN A 24 47.78 3.73 -14.01
C ASN A 24 46.58 4.51 -14.57
N THR A 25 46.68 4.97 -15.82
CA THR A 25 45.60 5.70 -16.51
C THR A 25 44.39 4.75 -16.73
N TRP A 26 44.61 3.51 -17.14
CA TRP A 26 43.53 2.54 -17.33
C TRP A 26 42.83 2.18 -16.02
N ILE A 27 43.60 2.00 -14.94
CA ILE A 27 43.03 1.74 -13.60
C ILE A 27 42.20 2.93 -13.11
N SER A 28 42.71 4.16 -13.32
CA SER A 28 41.98 5.38 -12.92
C SER A 28 40.66 5.55 -13.67
N ILE A 29 40.68 5.38 -15.01
CA ILE A 29 39.48 5.43 -15.83
C ILE A 29 38.49 4.34 -15.40
N GLY A 30 38.98 3.10 -15.23
CA GLY A 30 38.16 1.98 -14.77
C GLY A 30 37.54 2.22 -13.39
N GLY A 31 38.30 2.77 -12.46
CA GLY A 31 37.82 3.11 -11.12
C GLY A 31 36.73 4.16 -11.12
N VAL A 32 36.90 5.23 -11.89
CA VAL A 32 35.87 6.26 -12.05
C VAL A 32 34.62 5.70 -12.74
N ALA A 33 34.79 4.92 -13.80
CA ALA A 33 33.66 4.31 -14.51
C ALA A 33 32.84 3.38 -13.59
N LEU A 34 33.51 2.52 -12.81
CA LEU A 34 32.87 1.66 -11.84
C LEU A 34 32.16 2.45 -10.74
N GLY A 35 32.78 3.50 -10.23
CA GLY A 35 32.19 4.39 -9.21
C GLY A 35 30.90 5.07 -9.70
N VAL A 36 30.94 5.63 -10.90
CA VAL A 36 29.76 6.26 -11.51
C VAL A 36 28.67 5.23 -11.81
N MET A 37 29.05 4.04 -12.34
CA MET A 37 28.10 2.97 -12.58
C MET A 37 27.40 2.53 -11.29
N ALA A 38 28.15 2.30 -10.22
CA ALA A 38 27.58 1.93 -8.92
C ALA A 38 26.60 2.98 -8.40
N LEU A 39 26.95 4.26 -8.53
CA LEU A 39 26.10 5.37 -8.10
C LEU A 39 24.78 5.43 -8.90
N ILE A 40 24.85 5.26 -10.22
CA ILE A 40 23.67 5.23 -11.08
C ILE A 40 22.76 4.05 -10.70
N VAL A 41 23.32 2.87 -10.49
CA VAL A 41 22.55 1.67 -10.10
C VAL A 41 21.84 1.89 -8.76
N VAL A 42 22.55 2.42 -7.75
CA VAL A 42 21.96 2.70 -6.43
C VAL A 42 20.80 3.70 -6.55
N ILE A 43 20.99 4.80 -7.26
CA ILE A 43 19.93 5.81 -7.45
C ILE A 43 18.74 5.21 -8.21
N ALA A 44 18.98 4.43 -9.25
CA ALA A 44 17.91 3.80 -10.04
C ALA A 44 17.09 2.82 -9.19
N VAL A 45 17.76 1.98 -8.39
CA VAL A 45 17.08 1.03 -7.49
C VAL A 45 16.28 1.77 -6.42
N MET A 46 16.86 2.77 -5.76
CA MET A 46 16.16 3.56 -4.73
C MET A 46 14.94 4.29 -5.29
N SER A 47 15.08 4.90 -6.46
CA SER A 47 13.97 5.60 -7.12
C SER A 47 12.87 4.63 -7.55
N GLY A 48 13.24 3.47 -8.12
CA GLY A 48 12.29 2.44 -8.53
C GLY A 48 11.53 1.85 -7.36
N PHE A 49 12.25 1.50 -6.29
CA PHE A 49 11.65 0.96 -5.07
C PHE A 49 10.72 1.98 -4.39
N GLY A 50 11.15 3.24 -4.29
CA GLY A 50 10.32 4.30 -3.70
C GLY A 50 9.03 4.54 -4.46
N LYS A 51 9.06 4.45 -5.79
CA LYS A 51 7.87 4.56 -6.63
C LYS A 51 6.94 3.35 -6.46
N ASP A 52 7.46 2.12 -6.54
CA ASP A 52 6.68 0.90 -6.38
C ASP A 52 6.01 0.82 -4.99
N LEU A 53 6.74 1.18 -3.94
CA LEU A 53 6.21 1.24 -2.58
C LEU A 53 5.09 2.29 -2.45
N ARG A 54 5.29 3.48 -3.04
CA ARG A 54 4.29 4.54 -3.05
C ARG A 54 3.01 4.09 -3.77
N ASP A 55 3.15 3.50 -4.95
CA ASP A 55 2.00 3.05 -5.76
C ASP A 55 1.23 1.94 -5.05
N LYS A 56 1.90 1.03 -4.37
CA LYS A 56 1.26 -0.01 -3.55
C LYS A 56 0.53 0.53 -2.32
N ILE A 57 1.12 1.49 -1.61
CA ILE A 57 0.50 2.09 -0.42
C ILE A 57 -0.70 2.96 -0.82
N LEU A 58 -0.55 3.79 -1.84
CA LEU A 58 -1.62 4.69 -2.30
C LEU A 58 -2.75 3.95 -3.02
N GLY A 59 -2.47 2.80 -3.64
CA GLY A 59 -3.50 2.01 -4.32
C GLY A 59 -4.52 1.36 -3.38
N THR A 60 -4.15 1.10 -2.12
CA THR A 60 -5.05 0.47 -1.13
C THR A 60 -5.71 1.46 -0.18
N ASN A 61 -5.16 2.66 -0.04
CA ASN A 61 -5.66 3.67 0.88
C ASN A 61 -6.08 4.94 0.16
N SER A 62 -7.08 5.63 0.70
CA SER A 62 -7.44 6.97 0.26
C SER A 62 -6.30 7.96 0.51
N HIS A 63 -6.12 8.95 -0.38
CA HIS A 63 -5.06 9.96 -0.26
C HIS A 63 -5.25 10.88 0.94
N ILE A 64 -6.50 11.12 1.35
CA ILE A 64 -6.86 11.99 2.47
C ILE A 64 -7.90 11.28 3.30
N VAL A 65 -7.72 11.30 4.61
CA VAL A 65 -8.68 10.79 5.59
C VAL A 65 -9.20 11.96 6.41
N VAL A 66 -10.51 12.11 6.45
CA VAL A 66 -11.20 13.13 7.26
C VAL A 66 -11.80 12.44 8.48
N THR A 67 -11.38 12.85 9.66
CA THR A 67 -11.85 12.28 10.93
C THR A 67 -12.41 13.37 11.84
N ASN A 68 -13.31 13.00 12.73
CA ASN A 68 -13.77 13.90 13.79
C ASN A 68 -12.65 14.10 14.83
N ILE A 69 -12.51 15.31 15.35
CA ILE A 69 -11.50 15.68 16.38
C ILE A 69 -11.68 14.84 17.65
N THR A 70 -12.91 14.56 18.05
CA THR A 70 -13.26 13.76 19.24
C THR A 70 -13.05 12.26 19.07
N ARG A 71 -12.60 11.79 17.91
CA ARG A 71 -12.47 10.36 17.58
C ARG A 71 -13.73 9.50 17.77
N SER A 72 -14.84 10.11 18.16
CA SER A 72 -16.17 9.50 18.11
C SER A 72 -16.65 9.45 16.66
N GLY A 73 -17.60 8.59 16.36
CA GLY A 73 -18.19 8.50 15.02
C GLY A 73 -18.68 9.87 14.51
N MET A 74 -18.95 9.96 13.23
CA MET A 74 -19.42 11.17 12.56
C MET A 74 -20.91 11.01 12.29
N ASP A 75 -21.78 11.57 13.13
CA ASP A 75 -23.24 11.39 13.07
C ASP A 75 -23.84 11.94 11.78
N ASN A 76 -23.25 12.99 11.21
CA ASN A 76 -23.76 13.68 10.02
C ASN A 76 -22.84 13.51 8.80
N PHE A 77 -22.31 12.29 8.59
CA PHE A 77 -21.32 12.00 7.56
C PHE A 77 -21.80 12.32 6.14
N GLU A 78 -23.09 12.19 5.83
CA GLU A 78 -23.64 12.52 4.51
C GLU A 78 -23.50 14.00 4.15
N PHE A 79 -23.69 14.90 5.12
CA PHE A 79 -23.50 16.33 4.93
C PHE A 79 -22.03 16.67 4.69
N VAL A 80 -21.14 16.07 5.49
CA VAL A 80 -19.70 16.25 5.35
C VAL A 80 -19.22 15.72 4.01
N LEU A 81 -19.72 14.56 3.60
CA LEU A 81 -19.39 13.93 2.31
C LEU A 81 -19.77 14.83 1.13
N LYS A 82 -20.97 15.44 1.13
CA LYS A 82 -21.39 16.41 0.12
C LYS A 82 -20.43 17.59 0.04
N LYS A 83 -20.06 18.18 1.19
CA LYS A 83 -19.11 19.29 1.23
C LYS A 83 -17.72 18.91 0.71
N ILE A 84 -17.25 17.69 1.00
CA ILE A 84 -15.94 17.21 0.54
C ILE A 84 -15.93 17.07 -0.99
N ILE A 85 -17.01 16.55 -1.58
CA ILE A 85 -17.11 16.35 -3.04
C ILE A 85 -17.15 17.69 -3.79
N GLU A 86 -17.69 18.76 -3.18
CA GLU A 86 -17.71 20.10 -3.77
C GLU A 86 -16.33 20.77 -3.83
N VAL A 87 -15.34 20.27 -3.08
CA VAL A 87 -13.98 20.83 -3.07
C VAL A 87 -13.27 20.56 -4.39
N LYS A 88 -12.75 21.61 -5.02
CA LYS A 88 -12.01 21.51 -6.28
C LYS A 88 -10.78 20.59 -6.12
N GLY A 89 -10.70 19.54 -6.93
CA GLY A 89 -9.61 18.57 -6.92
C GLY A 89 -9.97 17.25 -6.24
N VAL A 90 -11.08 17.15 -5.54
CA VAL A 90 -11.61 15.88 -5.02
C VAL A 90 -12.31 15.13 -6.14
N LYS A 91 -11.90 13.88 -6.39
CA LYS A 91 -12.52 13.03 -7.43
C LYS A 91 -13.66 12.19 -6.89
N ALA A 92 -13.50 11.64 -5.69
CA ALA A 92 -14.48 10.80 -5.03
C ALA A 92 -14.25 10.80 -3.52
N ALA A 93 -15.28 10.44 -2.75
CA ALA A 93 -15.21 10.25 -1.32
C ALA A 93 -16.09 9.08 -0.90
N SER A 94 -15.60 8.28 0.05
CA SER A 94 -16.30 7.12 0.60
C SER A 94 -16.24 7.15 2.13
N PRO A 95 -17.36 6.93 2.82
CA PRO A 95 -17.33 6.76 4.27
C PRO A 95 -16.74 5.40 4.63
N PHE A 96 -16.02 5.32 5.73
CA PHE A 96 -15.51 4.06 6.25
C PHE A 96 -15.52 4.04 7.78
N ILE A 97 -15.48 2.85 8.35
CA ILE A 97 -15.37 2.59 9.78
C ILE A 97 -14.13 1.73 10.01
N LEU A 98 -13.35 2.03 11.04
CA LEU A 98 -12.21 1.23 11.47
C LEU A 98 -12.45 0.74 12.89
N ASN A 99 -12.35 -0.58 13.09
CA ASN A 99 -12.39 -1.19 14.41
C ASN A 99 -11.30 -2.25 14.55
N GLN A 100 -10.75 -2.36 15.76
CA GLN A 100 -9.84 -3.45 16.11
C GLN A 100 -10.66 -4.61 16.65
N VAL A 101 -10.45 -5.78 16.08
CA VAL A 101 -11.18 -6.99 16.45
C VAL A 101 -10.23 -8.19 16.51
N MET A 102 -10.65 -9.24 17.17
CA MET A 102 -10.00 -10.54 17.10
C MET A 102 -10.80 -11.44 16.15
N LEU A 103 -10.15 -11.98 15.13
CA LEU A 103 -10.71 -13.02 14.28
C LEU A 103 -10.20 -14.38 14.74
N THR A 104 -11.13 -15.33 14.83
CA THR A 104 -10.82 -16.71 15.21
C THR A 104 -11.39 -17.73 14.23
N PHE A 105 -10.60 -18.74 13.91
CA PHE A 105 -11.01 -19.87 13.07
C PHE A 105 -10.18 -21.12 13.41
N GLY A 106 -10.83 -22.26 13.62
CA GLY A 106 -10.15 -23.57 13.82
C GLY A 106 -9.12 -23.61 14.95
N GLY A 107 -9.28 -22.78 16.00
CA GLY A 107 -8.32 -22.67 17.09
C GLY A 107 -7.23 -21.63 16.87
N ASN A 108 -7.08 -21.08 15.66
CA ASN A 108 -6.17 -19.97 15.37
C ASN A 108 -6.86 -18.63 15.65
N SER A 109 -6.13 -17.68 16.18
CA SER A 109 -6.63 -16.33 16.44
C SER A 109 -5.63 -15.26 15.97
N SER A 110 -6.15 -14.11 15.52
CA SER A 110 -5.33 -12.97 15.13
C SER A 110 -6.06 -11.66 15.41
N GLY A 111 -5.37 -10.72 16.06
CA GLY A 111 -5.82 -9.34 16.19
C GLY A 111 -5.67 -8.64 14.84
N VAL A 112 -6.74 -8.00 14.38
CA VAL A 112 -6.79 -7.34 13.07
C VAL A 112 -7.57 -6.03 13.15
N VAL A 113 -7.31 -5.14 12.18
CA VAL A 113 -8.13 -3.97 11.93
C VAL A 113 -9.15 -4.30 10.86
N VAL A 114 -10.43 -4.22 11.19
CA VAL A 114 -11.52 -4.37 10.25
C VAL A 114 -11.92 -2.99 9.72
N ARG A 115 -11.98 -2.86 8.40
CA ARG A 115 -12.46 -1.67 7.72
C ARG A 115 -13.84 -1.94 7.13
N GLY A 116 -14.86 -1.29 7.67
CA GLY A 116 -16.20 -1.28 7.08
C GLY A 116 -16.26 -0.24 5.95
N VAL A 117 -16.67 -0.65 4.78
CA VAL A 117 -16.71 0.20 3.57
C VAL A 117 -18.09 0.16 2.91
N ASP A 118 -18.44 1.23 2.19
CA ASP A 118 -19.57 1.20 1.26
C ASP A 118 -19.12 0.64 -0.09
N PRO A 119 -19.55 -0.58 -0.48
CA PRO A 119 -19.09 -1.23 -1.71
C PRO A 119 -19.36 -0.44 -2.99
N ASN A 120 -20.36 0.44 -2.98
CA ASN A 120 -20.72 1.22 -4.16
C ASN A 120 -19.80 2.44 -4.37
N ARG A 121 -19.29 3.01 -3.27
CA ARG A 121 -18.46 4.21 -3.28
C ARG A 121 -16.97 3.88 -3.21
N GLU A 122 -16.63 2.77 -2.60
CA GLU A 122 -15.22 2.36 -2.37
C GLU A 122 -14.46 2.12 -3.68
N ALA A 123 -15.10 1.54 -4.69
CA ALA A 123 -14.48 1.30 -6.00
C ALA A 123 -13.99 2.58 -6.70
N MET A 124 -14.51 3.77 -6.33
CA MET A 124 -14.08 5.05 -6.87
C MET A 124 -12.94 5.69 -6.07
N VAL A 125 -12.68 5.22 -4.87
CA VAL A 125 -11.72 5.83 -3.92
C VAL A 125 -10.47 4.98 -3.75
N SER A 126 -10.59 3.65 -3.83
CA SER A 126 -9.48 2.73 -3.67
C SER A 126 -9.43 1.71 -4.80
N ASP A 127 -8.23 1.15 -5.03
CA ASP A 127 -8.01 0.06 -5.98
C ASP A 127 -8.25 -1.32 -5.34
N LEU A 128 -9.08 -1.40 -4.30
CA LEU A 128 -9.37 -2.64 -3.58
C LEU A 128 -9.85 -3.74 -4.52
N GLU A 129 -10.77 -3.41 -5.42
CA GLU A 129 -11.33 -4.35 -6.40
C GLU A 129 -10.26 -4.91 -7.36
N LYS A 130 -9.35 -4.05 -7.83
CA LYS A 130 -8.25 -4.46 -8.73
C LYS A 130 -7.23 -5.36 -8.05
N ASN A 131 -7.07 -5.22 -6.73
CA ASN A 131 -6.11 -5.98 -5.95
C ASN A 131 -6.68 -7.29 -5.40
N MET A 132 -7.94 -7.59 -5.67
CA MET A 132 -8.56 -8.85 -5.26
C MET A 132 -7.99 -10.02 -6.07
N ILE A 133 -7.53 -11.06 -5.35
CA ILE A 133 -7.00 -12.30 -5.97
C ILE A 133 -8.15 -13.27 -6.27
N ARG A 134 -9.16 -13.31 -5.39
CA ARG A 134 -10.33 -14.19 -5.50
C ARG A 134 -11.57 -13.45 -5.00
N GLY A 135 -12.71 -13.72 -5.62
CA GLY A 135 -13.99 -13.12 -5.27
C GLY A 135 -14.20 -11.74 -5.94
N ASP A 136 -15.21 -11.03 -5.48
CA ASP A 136 -15.62 -9.71 -5.98
C ASP A 136 -16.10 -8.85 -4.79
N ILE A 137 -15.86 -7.55 -4.85
CA ILE A 137 -16.30 -6.59 -3.82
C ILE A 137 -17.84 -6.54 -3.71
N GLY A 138 -18.54 -6.89 -4.78
CA GLY A 138 -19.99 -6.98 -4.81
C GLY A 138 -20.59 -7.97 -3.80
N VAL A 139 -19.80 -8.93 -3.29
CA VAL A 139 -20.26 -9.86 -2.24
C VAL A 139 -20.57 -9.15 -0.93
N LEU A 140 -19.98 -7.97 -0.69
CA LEU A 140 -20.28 -7.13 0.48
C LEU A 140 -21.61 -6.39 0.37
N ARG A 141 -22.22 -6.36 -0.82
CA ARG A 141 -23.55 -5.73 -1.00
C ARG A 141 -24.59 -6.56 -0.26
N LYS A 142 -25.37 -5.89 0.55
CA LYS A 142 -26.46 -6.51 1.30
C LYS A 142 -27.49 -7.12 0.33
N ASN A 143 -27.59 -8.44 0.31
CA ASN A 143 -28.58 -9.12 -0.49
C ASN A 143 -29.93 -9.04 0.24
N LYS A 144 -30.83 -8.16 -0.24
CA LYS A 144 -32.16 -7.94 0.36
C LYS A 144 -33.08 -9.17 0.32
N ASN A 145 -32.71 -10.22 -0.41
CA ASN A 145 -33.56 -11.37 -0.70
C ASN A 145 -33.28 -12.60 0.15
N VAL A 146 -32.41 -12.52 1.17
CA VAL A 146 -32.21 -13.64 2.08
C VAL A 146 -33.11 -13.47 3.32
N ALA A 147 -34.40 -13.65 3.11
CA ALA A 147 -35.33 -13.92 4.20
C ALA A 147 -35.20 -15.40 4.58
N SER A 148 -34.89 -15.69 5.87
CA SER A 148 -34.98 -16.99 6.51
C SER A 148 -33.70 -17.87 6.57
N GLY A 149 -32.63 -17.34 7.13
CA GLY A 149 -31.47 -18.13 7.61
C GLY A 149 -30.64 -17.33 8.58
N PRO A 150 -29.73 -17.93 9.36
CA PRO A 150 -28.79 -17.16 10.18
C PRO A 150 -27.94 -16.31 9.21
N TYR A 151 -28.29 -15.04 9.10
CA TYR A 151 -27.62 -14.08 8.22
C TYR A 151 -26.18 -13.92 8.71
N ARG A 152 -25.23 -14.35 7.89
CA ARG A 152 -23.81 -14.12 8.15
C ARG A 152 -23.34 -13.00 7.24
N GLU A 153 -22.82 -11.93 7.83
CA GLU A 153 -22.19 -10.85 7.10
C GLU A 153 -20.93 -11.37 6.39
N LYS A 154 -20.72 -10.94 5.15
CA LYS A 154 -19.55 -11.36 4.37
C LYS A 154 -18.37 -10.44 4.66
N ILE A 155 -17.18 -11.02 4.67
CA ILE A 155 -15.91 -10.33 4.92
C ILE A 155 -14.89 -10.68 3.84
N ILE A 156 -14.05 -9.72 3.49
CA ILE A 156 -12.89 -9.93 2.62
C ILE A 156 -11.66 -9.98 3.50
N LEU A 157 -10.85 -11.02 3.38
CA LEU A 157 -9.63 -11.22 4.14
C LEU A 157 -8.40 -10.99 3.26
N GLY A 158 -7.37 -10.38 3.83
CA GLY A 158 -6.07 -10.32 3.19
C GLY A 158 -5.47 -11.74 3.05
N LYS A 159 -4.77 -12.01 1.95
CA LYS A 159 -4.20 -13.32 1.63
C LYS A 159 -3.36 -13.90 2.78
N GLU A 160 -2.47 -13.10 3.34
CA GLU A 160 -1.58 -13.55 4.43
C GLU A 160 -2.35 -13.85 5.72
N LEU A 161 -3.39 -13.07 6.01
CA LEU A 161 -4.26 -13.30 7.15
C LEU A 161 -5.09 -14.59 6.98
N ALA A 162 -5.64 -14.80 5.79
CA ALA A 162 -6.37 -16.03 5.47
C ALA A 162 -5.47 -17.26 5.63
N HIS A 163 -4.23 -17.19 5.13
CA HIS A 163 -3.25 -18.26 5.29
C HIS A 163 -2.89 -18.50 6.77
N LYS A 164 -2.67 -17.42 7.54
CA LYS A 164 -2.32 -17.50 8.98
C LYS A 164 -3.44 -18.14 9.81
N LEU A 165 -4.69 -17.84 9.49
CA LEU A 165 -5.86 -18.40 10.16
C LEU A 165 -6.21 -19.80 9.64
N GLY A 166 -5.75 -20.20 8.46
CA GLY A 166 -6.12 -21.45 7.79
C GLY A 166 -7.51 -21.42 7.16
N VAL A 167 -8.03 -20.22 6.83
CA VAL A 167 -9.38 -20.00 6.29
C VAL A 167 -9.38 -20.17 4.77
N GLN A 168 -10.41 -20.81 4.25
CA GLN A 168 -10.70 -20.93 2.83
C GLN A 168 -11.92 -20.08 2.44
N MET A 169 -12.21 -20.03 1.14
CA MET A 169 -13.42 -19.35 0.64
C MET A 169 -14.68 -19.98 1.25
N ASP A 170 -15.63 -19.13 1.59
CA ASP A 170 -16.92 -19.49 2.19
C ASP A 170 -16.87 -20.07 3.61
N ASP A 171 -15.70 -20.17 4.24
CA ASP A 171 -15.59 -20.51 5.65
C ASP A 171 -16.17 -19.41 6.55
N ALA A 172 -16.76 -19.82 7.67
CA ALA A 172 -17.30 -18.92 8.66
C ALA A 172 -16.26 -18.60 9.75
N VAL A 173 -15.84 -17.35 9.83
CA VAL A 173 -14.92 -16.87 10.88
C VAL A 173 -15.70 -16.21 12.01
N SER A 174 -15.24 -16.39 13.24
CA SER A 174 -15.78 -15.69 14.41
C SER A 174 -15.02 -14.37 14.62
N MET A 175 -15.79 -13.29 14.80
CA MET A 175 -15.26 -11.96 15.08
C MET A 175 -15.64 -11.54 16.48
N VAL A 176 -14.64 -11.22 17.30
CA VAL A 176 -14.82 -10.70 18.66
C VAL A 176 -14.34 -9.26 18.67
N CYS A 177 -15.26 -8.32 18.90
CA CYS A 177 -14.92 -6.93 19.14
C CYS A 177 -14.36 -6.79 20.56
N LEU A 178 -13.15 -6.26 20.68
CA LEU A 178 -12.59 -5.80 21.93
C LEU A 178 -13.09 -4.37 22.16
N LEU A 179 -14.32 -4.24 22.66
CA LEU A 179 -14.80 -2.97 23.21
C LEU A 179 -14.02 -2.74 24.52
N TYR A 180 -12.94 -2.00 24.43
CA TYR A 180 -12.27 -1.46 25.59
C TYR A 180 -13.16 -0.28 26.09
N THR A 181 -14.06 -0.57 26.99
CA THR A 181 -14.72 0.47 27.77
C THR A 181 -13.69 0.99 28.77
N SER A 182 -13.17 2.19 28.53
CA SER A 182 -12.23 2.88 29.43
C SER A 182 -12.90 3.31 30.76
N ASP A 183 -14.17 2.99 30.96
CA ASP A 183 -14.94 3.40 32.12
C ASP A 183 -14.74 2.53 33.38
N ALA A 184 -13.92 1.47 33.29
CA ALA A 184 -13.67 0.59 34.43
C ALA A 184 -12.44 1.02 35.29
N ALA A 185 -11.75 2.11 34.96
CA ALA A 185 -10.54 2.54 35.65
C ALA A 185 -10.72 3.70 36.60
N ASP A 186 -11.92 4.32 36.67
CA ASP A 186 -12.19 5.47 37.52
C ASP A 186 -12.99 5.15 38.79
N GLU A 187 -13.23 3.87 39.09
CA GLU A 187 -13.85 3.47 40.37
C GLU A 187 -12.92 2.55 41.19
N LEU A 188 -11.77 3.06 41.64
CA LEU A 188 -11.02 2.52 42.78
C LEU A 188 -10.28 3.62 43.50
#